data_2824ee30bf0048897d049517f09cfed6
#
_entry.id   2824ee30bf0048897d049517f09cfed6
#
_cell.length_a   1.000
_cell.length_b   1.000
_cell.length_c   1.000
_cell.angle_alpha   90.00
_cell.angle_beta   90.00
_cell.angle_gamma   90.00
#
_symmetry.space_group_name_H-M   'P 1'
#
loop_
_entity.id
_entity.type
_entity.pdbx_description
1 polymer ?
#
loop_
_entity_poly.entity_id
_entity_poly.type
_entity_poly.pdbx_seq_one_letter_code
_entity_poly.pdbx_strand_id
1 'polypeptide(L)'
;RFLQYVAFDTQSDPNSDTYPSTAKQLILLNHLLEEMLRMGLEEVEIDAHGYVTGTIPASTGCEKVPTIGFISHVDTSPDMSGTHIHPRIIESYNGEDIRLNDDLVMKVSDFPELEHFKGHRLIVTDGTTLLGADDKAGIAEIMTAAAYLMDHPEIEHGKIRIGFTPDEEIGRGVEFFDVEKFGADFAYTMDGGFEGELEYENFNAASAKISVQGRNIHPGYAKDKMINAIEVLHDLHALLPATQRPEHTEGYEGFYH
;
A
#
# COMPACT_ATOMS: atom_id res chain seq x y z
N ARG A 1 -5.05 9.28 15.04
CA ARG A 1 -5.52 8.43 13.93
C ARG A 1 -4.46 7.44 13.50
N PHE A 2 -3.31 7.86 12.96
CA PHE A 2 -2.30 6.95 12.41
C PHE A 2 -1.96 5.78 13.37
N LEU A 3 -1.57 6.08 14.62
CA LEU A 3 -1.26 5.05 15.63
C LEU A 3 -2.45 4.13 15.97
N GLN A 4 -3.66 4.61 15.81
CA GLN A 4 -4.87 3.81 15.97
C GLN A 4 -5.07 2.87 14.76
N TYR A 5 -4.88 3.38 13.55
CA TYR A 5 -5.10 2.60 12.33
C TYR A 5 -4.04 1.52 12.13
N VAL A 6 -2.77 1.79 12.44
CA VAL A 6 -1.72 0.75 12.36
C VAL A 6 -1.93 -0.39 13.35
N ALA A 7 -2.70 -0.19 14.42
CA ALA A 7 -3.01 -1.25 15.37
C ALA A 7 -3.93 -2.36 14.81
N PHE A 8 -4.63 -2.09 13.70
CA PHE A 8 -5.43 -3.09 13.01
C PHE A 8 -4.55 -3.99 12.15
N ASP A 9 -4.66 -5.31 12.32
CA ASP A 9 -4.09 -6.27 11.39
C ASP A 9 -4.98 -6.32 10.14
N THR A 10 -4.44 -5.93 9.00
CA THR A 10 -5.16 -5.85 7.72
C THR A 10 -4.41 -6.52 6.57
N GLN A 11 -3.47 -7.41 6.89
CA GLN A 11 -2.67 -8.11 5.88
C GLN A 11 -3.54 -8.83 4.86
N SER A 12 -3.27 -8.61 3.57
CA SER A 12 -3.89 -9.31 2.44
C SER A 12 -3.33 -10.72 2.26
N ASP A 13 -4.00 -11.55 1.46
CA ASP A 13 -3.59 -12.93 1.15
C ASP A 13 -3.70 -13.20 -0.36
N PRO A 14 -2.57 -13.31 -1.08
CA PRO A 14 -2.57 -13.54 -2.54
C PRO A 14 -3.09 -14.92 -2.94
N ASN A 15 -3.27 -15.85 -1.99
CA ASN A 15 -3.80 -17.18 -2.25
C ASN A 15 -5.29 -17.31 -1.95
N SER A 16 -5.94 -16.24 -1.53
CA SER A 16 -7.38 -16.24 -1.21
C SER A 16 -8.23 -16.07 -2.45
N ASP A 17 -9.31 -16.84 -2.52
CA ASP A 17 -10.36 -16.71 -3.55
C ASP A 17 -11.49 -15.75 -3.13
N THR A 18 -11.41 -15.17 -1.92
CA THR A 18 -12.41 -14.20 -1.44
C THR A 18 -12.02 -12.76 -1.78
N TYR A 19 -13.00 -11.85 -1.63
CA TYR A 19 -12.79 -10.41 -1.76
C TYR A 19 -13.60 -9.68 -0.65
N PRO A 20 -12.96 -8.91 0.24
CA PRO A 20 -11.50 -8.80 0.40
C PRO A 20 -10.84 -10.16 0.61
N SER A 21 -9.54 -10.26 0.30
CA SER A 21 -8.77 -11.51 0.44
C SER A 21 -8.71 -12.01 1.88
N THR A 22 -8.84 -11.10 2.85
CA THR A 22 -8.90 -11.42 4.27
C THR A 22 -10.03 -10.64 4.97
N ALA A 23 -10.79 -11.33 5.83
CA ALA A 23 -11.87 -10.70 6.58
C ALA A 23 -11.37 -9.66 7.62
N LYS A 24 -10.10 -9.70 8.00
CA LYS A 24 -9.51 -8.73 8.94
C LYS A 24 -9.42 -7.31 8.38
N GLN A 25 -9.34 -7.15 7.07
CA GLN A 25 -9.43 -5.84 6.41
C GLN A 25 -10.77 -5.15 6.68
N LEU A 26 -11.88 -5.92 6.72
CA LEU A 26 -13.20 -5.40 7.01
C LEU A 26 -13.30 -4.75 8.41
N ILE A 27 -12.42 -5.10 9.33
CA ILE A 27 -12.42 -4.50 10.67
C ILE A 27 -12.03 -3.03 10.60
N LEU A 28 -10.96 -2.70 9.89
CA LEU A 28 -10.55 -1.30 9.68
C LEU A 28 -11.54 -0.57 8.77
N LEU A 29 -12.02 -1.20 7.70
CA LEU A 29 -12.99 -0.61 6.77
C LEU A 29 -14.28 -0.21 7.50
N ASN A 30 -14.82 -1.06 8.36
CA ASN A 30 -16.00 -0.71 9.19
C ASN A 30 -15.67 0.39 10.21
N HIS A 31 -14.48 0.39 10.78
CA HIS A 31 -14.05 1.47 11.68
C HIS A 31 -14.04 2.83 10.95
N LEU A 32 -13.53 2.87 9.72
CA LEU A 32 -13.49 4.08 8.89
C LEU A 32 -14.89 4.52 8.46
N LEU A 33 -15.75 3.58 8.08
CA LEU A 33 -17.17 3.84 7.82
C LEU A 33 -17.84 4.56 9.02
N GLU A 34 -17.69 3.99 10.22
CA GLU A 34 -18.25 4.56 11.43
C GLU A 34 -17.63 5.92 11.78
N GLU A 35 -16.34 6.12 11.53
CA GLU A 35 -15.68 7.40 11.78
C GLU A 35 -16.19 8.48 10.83
N MET A 36 -16.33 8.19 9.53
CA MET A 36 -16.92 9.12 8.56
C MET A 36 -18.37 9.49 8.92
N LEU A 37 -19.18 8.52 9.33
CA LEU A 37 -20.57 8.78 9.80
C LEU A 37 -20.57 9.69 11.03
N ARG A 38 -19.68 9.47 12.00
CA ARG A 38 -19.58 10.33 13.20
C ARG A 38 -19.10 11.75 12.87
N MET A 39 -18.27 11.91 11.85
CA MET A 39 -17.84 13.23 11.38
C MET A 39 -18.94 13.97 10.60
N GLY A 40 -20.04 13.28 10.23
CA GLY A 40 -21.14 13.87 9.50
C GLY A 40 -20.93 13.94 7.98
N LEU A 41 -20.06 13.10 7.42
CA LEU A 41 -19.95 12.96 5.98
C LEU A 41 -21.25 12.41 5.39
N GLU A 42 -21.53 12.79 4.15
CA GLU A 42 -22.69 12.33 3.38
C GLU A 42 -22.34 11.10 2.51
N GLU A 43 -23.36 10.38 2.05
CA GLU A 43 -23.23 9.23 1.13
C GLU A 43 -22.20 8.21 1.62
N VAL A 44 -22.10 8.02 2.95
CA VAL A 44 -21.14 7.08 3.54
C VAL A 44 -21.68 5.66 3.43
N GLU A 45 -20.94 4.80 2.76
CA GLU A 45 -21.32 3.40 2.54
C GLU A 45 -20.11 2.47 2.49
N ILE A 46 -20.36 1.19 2.73
CA ILE A 46 -19.45 0.09 2.39
C ILE A 46 -20.18 -0.86 1.43
N ASP A 47 -19.55 -1.21 0.34
CA ASP A 47 -20.16 -2.11 -0.63
C ASP A 47 -19.91 -3.61 -0.32
N ALA A 48 -20.42 -4.48 -1.20
CA ALA A 48 -20.29 -5.94 -1.04
C ALA A 48 -18.83 -6.45 -1.14
N HIS A 49 -17.94 -5.64 -1.71
CA HIS A 49 -16.53 -5.97 -1.89
C HIS A 49 -15.64 -5.29 -0.84
N GLY A 50 -16.23 -4.51 0.07
CA GLY A 50 -15.51 -3.85 1.14
C GLY A 50 -14.99 -2.45 0.79
N TYR A 51 -15.28 -1.91 -0.39
CA TYR A 51 -14.95 -0.51 -0.66
C TYR A 51 -15.77 0.41 0.21
N VAL A 52 -15.11 1.28 0.96
CA VAL A 52 -15.74 2.29 1.79
C VAL A 52 -15.62 3.63 1.11
N THR A 53 -16.75 4.31 0.92
CA THR A 53 -16.79 5.64 0.31
C THR A 53 -17.56 6.62 1.14
N GLY A 54 -17.27 7.91 0.98
CA GLY A 54 -17.98 9.00 1.62
C GLY A 54 -17.81 10.31 0.88
N THR A 55 -18.63 11.31 1.21
CA THR A 55 -18.67 12.61 0.56
C THR A 55 -18.58 13.73 1.58
N ILE A 56 -17.71 14.71 1.30
CA ILE A 56 -17.83 16.05 1.88
C ILE A 56 -18.53 16.91 0.82
N PRO A 57 -19.75 17.42 1.09
CA PRO A 57 -20.49 18.22 0.12
C PRO A 57 -19.76 19.52 -0.22
N ALA A 58 -19.99 20.05 -1.42
CA ALA A 58 -19.42 21.33 -1.80
C ALA A 58 -19.92 22.47 -0.90
N SER A 59 -19.06 23.43 -0.62
CA SER A 59 -19.45 24.69 0.02
C SER A 59 -20.48 25.42 -0.83
N THR A 60 -21.37 26.18 -0.21
CA THR A 60 -22.40 26.98 -0.91
C THR A 60 -21.77 27.89 -1.94
N GLY A 61 -22.17 27.72 -3.21
CA GLY A 61 -21.62 28.47 -4.35
C GLY A 61 -20.46 27.76 -5.07
N CYS A 62 -19.95 26.65 -4.53
CA CYS A 62 -18.88 25.85 -5.13
C CYS A 62 -19.38 24.55 -5.78
N GLU A 63 -20.68 24.39 -6.01
CA GLU A 63 -21.30 23.15 -6.54
C GLU A 63 -20.89 22.85 -8.00
N LYS A 64 -20.31 23.82 -8.70
CA LYS A 64 -19.81 23.65 -10.07
C LYS A 64 -18.29 23.45 -10.16
N VAL A 65 -17.60 23.48 -9.03
CA VAL A 65 -16.16 23.14 -8.97
C VAL A 65 -16.01 21.64 -9.20
N PRO A 66 -14.99 21.20 -9.95
CA PRO A 66 -14.76 19.78 -10.16
C PRO A 66 -14.71 18.98 -8.86
N THR A 67 -15.31 17.81 -8.88
CA THR A 67 -15.24 16.88 -7.75
C THR A 67 -13.88 16.21 -7.68
N ILE A 68 -13.21 16.34 -6.55
CA ILE A 68 -11.89 15.71 -6.30
C ILE A 68 -12.09 14.48 -5.44
N GLY A 69 -11.44 13.38 -5.84
CA GLY A 69 -11.36 12.16 -5.03
C GLY A 69 -10.05 12.04 -4.28
N PHE A 70 -10.08 11.45 -3.08
CA PHE A 70 -8.91 10.98 -2.35
C PHE A 70 -9.10 9.51 -2.02
N ILE A 71 -8.10 8.70 -2.33
CA ILE A 71 -8.16 7.24 -2.22
C ILE A 71 -6.92 6.75 -1.46
N SER A 72 -7.09 5.72 -0.65
CA SER A 72 -6.02 5.06 0.10
C SER A 72 -6.41 3.60 0.33
N HIS A 73 -5.44 2.69 0.38
CA HIS A 73 -5.74 1.29 0.66
C HIS A 73 -5.58 0.94 2.15
N VAL A 74 -6.32 -0.08 2.59
CA VAL A 74 -6.31 -0.48 4.00
C VAL A 74 -5.42 -1.67 4.29
N ASP A 75 -5.15 -2.50 3.29
CA ASP A 75 -4.36 -3.71 3.49
C ASP A 75 -2.88 -3.42 3.65
N THR A 76 -2.18 -4.37 4.19
CA THR A 76 -0.72 -4.38 4.31
C THR A 76 -0.16 -5.58 3.59
N SER A 77 1.08 -5.46 3.11
CA SER A 77 1.78 -6.48 2.36
C SER A 77 1.77 -7.85 3.06
N PRO A 78 1.60 -8.95 2.30
CA PRO A 78 1.75 -10.30 2.83
C PRO A 78 3.18 -10.69 3.19
N ASP A 79 4.18 -9.90 2.82
CA ASP A 79 5.60 -10.24 2.97
C ASP A 79 6.04 -10.32 4.43
N MET A 80 5.39 -9.58 5.33
CA MET A 80 5.70 -9.60 6.76
C MET A 80 4.43 -9.43 7.60
N SER A 81 4.45 -9.98 8.81
CA SER A 81 3.32 -9.92 9.74
C SER A 81 2.86 -8.48 10.04
N GLY A 82 1.55 -8.26 10.01
CA GLY A 82 0.88 -7.07 10.51
C GLY A 82 0.16 -7.29 11.86
N THR A 83 0.48 -8.37 12.59
CA THR A 83 -0.19 -8.74 13.84
C THR A 83 0.61 -8.28 15.05
N HIS A 84 -0.06 -7.66 16.03
CA HIS A 84 0.58 -7.13 17.24
C HIS A 84 1.69 -6.11 16.98
N ILE A 85 1.37 -5.09 16.22
CA ILE A 85 2.29 -4.01 15.86
C ILE A 85 2.63 -3.20 17.12
N HIS A 86 3.93 -2.97 17.35
CA HIS A 86 4.45 -2.19 18.49
C HIS A 86 5.12 -0.89 17.97
N PRO A 87 4.34 0.16 17.69
CA PRO A 87 4.90 1.42 17.21
C PRO A 87 5.67 2.13 18.32
N ARG A 88 6.83 2.70 17.98
CA ARG A 88 7.65 3.52 18.86
C ARG A 88 7.90 4.89 18.22
N ILE A 89 7.72 5.93 18.99
CA ILE A 89 7.97 7.31 18.54
C ILE A 89 9.40 7.71 18.93
N ILE A 90 10.15 8.22 17.96
CA ILE A 90 11.41 8.93 18.15
C ILE A 90 11.08 10.41 17.99
N GLU A 91 11.06 11.17 19.10
CA GLU A 91 10.57 12.55 19.11
C GLU A 91 11.42 13.51 18.29
N SER A 92 12.71 13.28 18.20
CA SER A 92 13.63 14.04 17.36
C SER A 92 14.77 13.12 16.93
N TYR A 93 14.73 12.72 15.67
CA TYR A 93 15.74 11.82 15.12
C TYR A 93 17.08 12.52 15.01
N ASN A 94 18.15 11.90 15.51
CA ASN A 94 19.47 12.48 15.59
C ASN A 94 20.36 12.24 14.36
N GLY A 95 19.91 11.43 13.41
CA GLY A 95 20.67 11.06 12.20
C GLY A 95 21.59 9.84 12.40
N GLU A 96 21.43 9.07 13.48
CA GLU A 96 22.19 7.85 13.74
C GLU A 96 21.39 6.61 13.39
N ASP A 97 22.05 5.44 13.37
CA ASP A 97 21.40 4.15 13.19
C ASP A 97 20.26 3.95 14.19
N ILE A 98 19.13 3.42 13.72
CA ILE A 98 17.94 3.17 14.55
C ILE A 98 17.92 1.70 14.97
N ARG A 99 18.17 1.44 16.23
CA ARG A 99 17.96 0.10 16.79
C ARG A 99 16.46 -0.16 16.95
N LEU A 100 15.95 -1.16 16.25
CA LEU A 100 14.55 -1.60 16.36
C LEU A 100 14.39 -2.59 17.51
N ASN A 101 15.26 -3.61 17.60
CA ASN A 101 15.35 -4.58 18.68
C ASN A 101 16.82 -5.02 18.90
N ASP A 102 17.06 -6.09 19.65
CA ASP A 102 18.43 -6.53 19.97
C ASP A 102 19.18 -7.09 18.74
N ASP A 103 18.46 -7.62 17.76
CA ASP A 103 19.01 -8.29 16.58
C ASP A 103 18.93 -7.42 15.31
N LEU A 104 18.07 -6.37 15.31
CA LEU A 104 17.78 -5.60 14.10
C LEU A 104 18.07 -4.11 14.29
N VAL A 105 18.88 -3.59 13.39
CA VAL A 105 19.25 -2.15 13.33
C VAL A 105 19.05 -1.64 11.92
N MET A 106 18.26 -0.58 11.76
CA MET A 106 18.20 0.20 10.52
C MET A 106 19.43 1.10 10.46
N LYS A 107 20.37 0.76 9.57
CA LYS A 107 21.61 1.53 9.44
C LYS A 107 21.44 2.63 8.43
N VAL A 108 21.98 3.81 8.73
CA VAL A 108 22.01 4.93 7.79
C VAL A 108 22.79 4.56 6.52
N SER A 109 23.81 3.68 6.63
CA SER A 109 24.54 3.18 5.45
C SER A 109 23.69 2.38 4.48
N ASP A 110 22.64 1.72 4.98
CA ASP A 110 21.75 0.86 4.20
C ASP A 110 20.52 1.64 3.71
N PHE A 111 20.15 2.71 4.44
CA PHE A 111 19.02 3.62 4.19
C PHE A 111 19.48 5.07 4.29
N PRO A 112 20.25 5.58 3.32
CA PRO A 112 20.84 6.93 3.38
C PRO A 112 19.79 8.05 3.40
N GLU A 113 18.58 7.80 2.92
CA GLU A 113 17.44 8.72 2.99
C GLU A 113 17.06 9.11 4.43
N LEU A 114 17.43 8.32 5.43
CA LEU A 114 17.24 8.66 6.85
C LEU A 114 17.91 9.98 7.24
N GLU A 115 18.97 10.38 6.54
CA GLU A 115 19.64 11.66 6.79
C GLU A 115 18.73 12.86 6.57
N HIS A 116 17.75 12.75 5.66
CA HIS A 116 16.78 13.81 5.37
C HIS A 116 15.83 14.06 6.54
N PHE A 117 15.64 13.07 7.40
CA PHE A 117 14.70 13.14 8.52
C PHE A 117 15.34 13.55 9.85
N LYS A 118 16.60 13.99 9.83
CA LYS A 118 17.28 14.49 11.03
C LYS A 118 16.54 15.70 11.64
N GLY A 119 16.22 15.60 12.92
CA GLY A 119 15.40 16.57 13.63
C GLY A 119 13.89 16.34 13.54
N HIS A 120 13.44 15.43 12.66
CA HIS A 120 12.04 15.08 12.55
C HIS A 120 11.61 14.06 13.61
N ARG A 121 10.31 13.99 13.85
CA ARG A 121 9.68 12.91 14.62
C ARG A 121 9.51 11.72 13.71
N LEU A 122 9.97 10.54 14.12
CA LEU A 122 9.80 9.30 13.39
C LEU A 122 8.93 8.33 14.17
N ILE A 123 8.18 7.49 13.44
CA ILE A 123 7.45 6.36 14.00
C ILE A 123 8.04 5.10 13.38
N VAL A 124 8.49 4.18 14.21
CA VAL A 124 9.09 2.90 13.80
C VAL A 124 8.42 1.75 14.56
N THR A 125 8.56 0.52 14.07
CA THR A 125 8.17 -0.69 14.81
C THR A 125 9.34 -1.22 15.64
N ASP A 126 9.11 -2.33 16.33
CA ASP A 126 10.17 -3.10 16.98
C ASP A 126 10.91 -4.04 16.00
N GLY A 127 10.59 -4.01 14.71
CA GLY A 127 11.20 -4.82 13.67
C GLY A 127 10.68 -6.25 13.59
N THR A 128 9.67 -6.63 14.38
CA THR A 128 9.03 -7.96 14.29
C THR A 128 7.84 -7.98 13.35
N THR A 129 7.34 -6.79 12.97
CA THR A 129 6.20 -6.60 12.06
C THR A 129 6.46 -5.44 11.11
N LEU A 130 5.64 -5.33 10.05
CA LEU A 130 5.47 -4.06 9.35
C LEU A 130 4.89 -3.01 10.32
N LEU A 131 5.16 -1.72 10.05
CA LEU A 131 4.43 -0.62 10.68
C LEU A 131 3.03 -0.46 10.06
N GLY A 132 2.92 -0.70 8.76
CA GLY A 132 1.71 -0.48 7.97
C GLY A 132 1.48 1.00 7.67
N ALA A 133 2.54 1.80 7.57
CA ALA A 133 2.44 3.19 7.11
C ALA A 133 1.94 3.26 5.68
N ASP A 134 2.34 2.34 4.87
CA ASP A 134 1.80 1.99 3.58
C ASP A 134 0.57 1.07 3.79
N ASP A 135 -0.68 1.53 3.55
CA ASP A 135 -1.00 2.95 3.25
C ASP A 135 -1.90 3.58 4.34
N LYS A 136 -1.76 3.14 5.59
CA LYS A 136 -2.52 3.72 6.72
C LYS A 136 -2.10 5.16 7.05
N ALA A 137 -0.97 5.62 6.52
CA ALA A 137 -0.58 7.03 6.58
C ALA A 137 -1.54 7.86 5.72
N GLY A 138 -1.75 7.49 4.46
CA GLY A 138 -2.70 8.14 3.57
C GLY A 138 -4.13 8.12 4.13
N ILE A 139 -4.57 7.00 4.72
CA ILE A 139 -5.85 6.96 5.44
C ILE A 139 -5.90 8.03 6.55
N ALA A 140 -4.85 8.15 7.36
CA ALA A 140 -4.81 9.10 8.46
C ALA A 140 -4.79 10.55 7.96
N GLU A 141 -4.12 10.82 6.86
CA GLU A 141 -4.07 12.11 6.19
C GLU A 141 -5.44 12.51 5.66
N ILE A 142 -6.09 11.65 4.87
CA ILE A 142 -7.43 11.87 4.33
C ILE A 142 -8.43 12.13 5.45
N MET A 143 -8.48 11.26 6.46
CA MET A 143 -9.44 11.39 7.57
C MET A 143 -9.16 12.59 8.47
N THR A 144 -7.92 13.06 8.55
CA THR A 144 -7.56 14.25 9.32
C THR A 144 -7.94 15.51 8.54
N ALA A 145 -7.66 15.55 7.24
CA ALA A 145 -8.07 16.63 6.36
C ALA A 145 -9.60 16.76 6.30
N ALA A 146 -10.31 15.62 6.18
CA ALA A 146 -11.78 15.60 6.20
C ALA A 146 -12.34 16.18 7.51
N ALA A 147 -11.84 15.73 8.66
CA ALA A 147 -12.26 16.26 9.95
C ALA A 147 -12.00 17.78 10.06
N TYR A 148 -10.83 18.22 9.59
CA TYR A 148 -10.48 19.63 9.60
C TYR A 148 -11.45 20.47 8.75
N LEU A 149 -11.77 20.02 7.54
CA LEU A 149 -12.75 20.72 6.68
C LEU A 149 -14.15 20.74 7.27
N MET A 150 -14.60 19.65 7.91
CA MET A 150 -15.89 19.60 8.58
C MET A 150 -15.97 20.56 9.78
N ASP A 151 -14.86 20.79 10.48
CA ASP A 151 -14.76 21.70 11.62
C ASP A 151 -14.56 23.18 11.19
N HIS A 152 -14.19 23.41 9.92
CA HIS A 152 -13.85 24.72 9.36
C HIS A 152 -14.70 25.09 8.13
N PRO A 153 -16.00 25.31 8.30
CA PRO A 153 -16.92 25.61 7.19
C PRO A 153 -16.61 26.92 6.45
N GLU A 154 -15.73 27.75 6.98
CA GLU A 154 -15.22 28.96 6.32
C GLU A 154 -14.23 28.66 5.19
N ILE A 155 -13.72 27.43 5.09
CA ILE A 155 -12.86 26.99 3.98
C ILE A 155 -13.75 26.54 2.83
N GLU A 156 -13.81 27.34 1.77
CA GLU A 156 -14.60 27.04 0.58
C GLU A 156 -13.93 25.94 -0.26
N HIS A 157 -14.70 24.92 -0.65
CA HIS A 157 -14.24 23.82 -1.48
C HIS A 157 -15.34 23.23 -2.36
N GLY A 158 -14.98 22.59 -3.46
CA GLY A 158 -15.88 21.76 -4.25
C GLY A 158 -16.24 20.46 -3.52
N LYS A 159 -17.09 19.64 -4.14
CA LYS A 159 -17.40 18.29 -3.63
C LYS A 159 -16.12 17.46 -3.52
N ILE A 160 -15.93 16.78 -2.40
CA ILE A 160 -14.80 15.87 -2.19
C ILE A 160 -15.33 14.46 -1.98
N ARG A 161 -14.78 13.51 -2.74
CA ARG A 161 -15.05 12.08 -2.57
C ARG A 161 -13.89 11.42 -1.84
N ILE A 162 -14.20 10.55 -0.91
CA ILE A 162 -13.23 9.74 -0.16
C ILE A 162 -13.49 8.28 -0.46
N GLY A 163 -12.42 7.51 -0.72
CA GLY A 163 -12.50 6.08 -0.98
C GLY A 163 -11.39 5.31 -0.24
N PHE A 164 -11.77 4.19 0.40
CA PHE A 164 -10.81 3.26 0.99
C PHE A 164 -11.00 1.89 0.36
N THR A 165 -9.88 1.29 -0.09
CA THR A 165 -9.88 0.07 -0.90
C THR A 165 -9.18 -1.08 -0.16
N PRO A 166 -9.63 -2.33 -0.31
CA PRO A 166 -8.89 -3.51 0.11
C PRO A 166 -7.95 -4.01 -0.99
N ASP A 167 -7.03 -4.93 -0.65
CA ASP A 167 -6.27 -5.82 -1.55
C ASP A 167 -5.40 -5.12 -2.60
N GLU A 168 -4.90 -3.90 -2.33
CA GLU A 168 -3.99 -3.19 -3.23
C GLU A 168 -2.66 -3.93 -3.34
N GLU A 169 -2.07 -4.33 -2.23
CA GLU A 169 -0.75 -4.97 -2.09
C GLU A 169 -0.61 -6.33 -2.83
N ILE A 170 -1.73 -6.90 -3.24
CA ILE A 170 -1.78 -8.11 -4.06
C ILE A 170 -2.30 -7.86 -5.48
N GLY A 171 -2.35 -6.57 -5.88
CA GLY A 171 -2.75 -6.14 -7.22
C GLY A 171 -4.25 -6.29 -7.54
N ARG A 172 -5.11 -6.36 -6.51
CA ARG A 172 -6.56 -6.52 -6.67
C ARG A 172 -7.37 -5.31 -6.25
N GLY A 173 -6.72 -4.25 -5.77
CA GLY A 173 -7.36 -3.09 -5.16
C GLY A 173 -8.41 -2.37 -6.00
N VAL A 174 -8.40 -2.52 -7.32
CA VAL A 174 -9.34 -1.86 -8.23
C VAL A 174 -10.27 -2.82 -8.96
N GLU A 175 -10.22 -4.13 -8.67
CA GLU A 175 -10.92 -5.17 -9.43
C GLU A 175 -12.44 -4.94 -9.53
N PHE A 176 -13.06 -4.44 -8.45
CA PHE A 176 -14.50 -4.16 -8.39
C PHE A 176 -14.82 -2.70 -8.08
N PHE A 177 -13.82 -1.81 -8.16
CA PHE A 177 -14.02 -0.39 -7.86
C PHE A 177 -14.88 0.28 -8.92
N ASP A 178 -16.06 0.77 -8.50
CA ASP A 178 -17.01 1.44 -9.38
C ASP A 178 -16.65 2.93 -9.54
N VAL A 179 -15.86 3.22 -10.57
CA VAL A 179 -15.39 4.58 -10.87
C VAL A 179 -16.54 5.55 -11.16
N GLU A 180 -17.60 5.08 -11.85
CA GLU A 180 -18.76 5.93 -12.18
C GLU A 180 -19.54 6.28 -10.90
N LYS A 181 -19.76 5.31 -10.02
CA LYS A 181 -20.41 5.52 -8.73
C LYS A 181 -19.56 6.38 -7.78
N PHE A 182 -18.24 6.21 -7.80
CA PHE A 182 -17.33 7.06 -7.04
C PHE A 182 -17.48 8.52 -7.44
N GLY A 183 -17.64 8.82 -8.73
CA GLY A 183 -18.15 10.09 -9.23
C GLY A 183 -17.24 11.29 -8.97
N ALA A 184 -15.92 11.10 -8.95
CA ALA A 184 -14.94 12.17 -8.96
C ALA A 184 -14.53 12.50 -10.41
N ASP A 185 -14.28 13.78 -10.72
CA ASP A 185 -13.74 14.20 -12.01
C ASP A 185 -12.27 13.77 -12.16
N PHE A 186 -11.54 13.76 -11.05
CA PHE A 186 -10.20 13.19 -10.91
C PHE A 186 -9.94 12.85 -9.44
N ALA A 187 -9.00 11.96 -9.19
CA ALA A 187 -8.66 11.53 -7.84
C ALA A 187 -7.14 11.45 -7.64
N TYR A 188 -6.74 11.60 -6.39
CA TYR A 188 -5.39 11.34 -5.92
C TYR A 188 -5.41 10.11 -5.03
N THR A 189 -4.51 9.17 -5.30
CA THR A 189 -4.18 8.09 -4.36
C THR A 189 -3.13 8.63 -3.41
N MET A 190 -3.42 8.58 -2.10
CA MET A 190 -2.55 9.10 -1.05
C MET A 190 -1.57 8.02 -0.58
N ASP A 191 -0.81 7.48 -1.52
CA ASP A 191 0.06 6.32 -1.40
C ASP A 191 1.43 6.67 -1.99
N GLY A 192 1.95 7.81 -1.54
CA GLY A 192 3.18 8.40 -2.08
C GLY A 192 4.40 8.17 -1.19
N GLY A 193 5.56 8.60 -1.69
CA GLY A 193 6.85 8.53 -1.00
C GLY A 193 7.14 9.77 -0.15
N PHE A 194 7.83 10.74 -0.72
CA PHE A 194 8.25 11.94 0.00
C PHE A 194 7.21 13.06 -0.06
N GLU A 195 7.21 13.90 0.98
CA GLU A 195 6.39 15.11 1.02
C GLU A 195 6.60 15.98 -0.23
N GLY A 196 5.51 16.31 -0.92
CA GLY A 196 5.53 17.14 -2.12
C GLY A 196 5.74 16.40 -3.43
N GLU A 197 5.88 15.08 -3.41
CA GLU A 197 5.85 14.27 -4.63
C GLU A 197 4.45 14.23 -5.24
N LEU A 198 4.41 14.25 -6.56
CA LEU A 198 3.22 14.03 -7.37
C LEU A 198 3.59 13.13 -8.53
N GLU A 199 3.13 11.90 -8.50
CA GLU A 199 3.26 10.94 -9.58
C GLU A 199 2.00 10.98 -10.44
N TYR A 200 2.16 11.10 -11.76
CA TYR A 200 1.05 11.14 -12.73
C TYR A 200 1.31 10.27 -13.95
N GLU A 201 2.33 9.45 -13.87
CA GLU A 201 2.71 8.50 -14.90
C GLU A 201 2.32 7.09 -14.49
N ASN A 202 2.05 6.25 -15.47
CA ASN A 202 1.76 4.84 -15.27
C ASN A 202 2.65 3.96 -16.14
N PHE A 203 2.67 2.68 -15.88
CA PHE A 203 3.40 1.69 -16.65
C PHE A 203 2.51 0.47 -16.94
N ASN A 204 2.92 -0.31 -17.94
CA ASN A 204 2.29 -1.59 -18.22
C ASN A 204 3.12 -2.69 -17.58
N ALA A 205 2.46 -3.60 -16.87
CA ALA A 205 3.09 -4.74 -16.24
C ALA A 205 2.39 -6.05 -16.61
N ALA A 206 3.14 -7.13 -16.55
CA ALA A 206 2.61 -8.49 -16.67
C ALA A 206 3.44 -9.42 -15.80
N SER A 207 2.80 -10.39 -15.18
CA SER A 207 3.47 -11.47 -14.45
C SER A 207 3.36 -12.79 -15.18
N ALA A 208 4.37 -13.65 -15.02
CA ALA A 208 4.34 -15.01 -15.54
C ALA A 208 4.85 -15.99 -14.48
N LYS A 209 4.06 -17.00 -14.16
CA LYS A 209 4.50 -18.12 -13.31
C LYS A 209 4.93 -19.27 -14.19
N ILE A 210 6.22 -19.62 -14.13
CA ILE A 210 6.82 -20.70 -14.94
C ILE A 210 7.09 -21.88 -14.02
N SER A 211 6.51 -23.03 -14.35
CA SER A 211 6.75 -24.28 -13.63
C SER A 211 7.43 -25.30 -14.55
N VAL A 212 8.49 -25.91 -14.06
CA VAL A 212 9.24 -26.92 -14.81
C VAL A 212 9.15 -28.27 -14.12
N GLN A 213 8.64 -29.26 -14.84
CA GLN A 213 8.62 -30.65 -14.40
C GLN A 213 9.87 -31.37 -14.90
N GLY A 214 10.82 -31.60 -14.01
CA GLY A 214 12.01 -32.42 -14.31
C GLY A 214 11.73 -33.91 -14.30
N ARG A 215 12.77 -34.71 -14.56
CA ARG A 215 12.75 -36.17 -14.40
C ARG A 215 13.65 -36.56 -13.24
N ASN A 216 13.06 -36.96 -12.13
CA ASN A 216 13.78 -37.39 -10.95
C ASN A 216 14.28 -38.84 -11.11
N ILE A 217 15.56 -39.08 -10.80
CA ILE A 217 16.20 -40.41 -10.83
C ILE A 217 17.08 -40.51 -9.58
N HIS A 218 17.17 -41.72 -9.00
CA HIS A 218 18.09 -41.95 -7.89
C HIS A 218 19.53 -41.54 -8.31
N PRO A 219 20.25 -40.75 -7.52
CA PRO A 219 21.54 -40.17 -7.89
C PRO A 219 22.56 -41.19 -8.43
N GLY A 220 22.58 -42.40 -7.90
CA GLY A 220 23.47 -43.47 -8.36
C GLY A 220 23.21 -43.97 -9.80
N TYR A 221 22.04 -43.60 -10.39
CA TYR A 221 21.64 -44.00 -11.73
C TYR A 221 21.26 -42.81 -12.62
N ALA A 222 21.54 -41.60 -12.16
CA ALA A 222 21.03 -40.36 -12.76
C ALA A 222 21.79 -39.95 -14.02
N LYS A 223 23.03 -40.43 -14.23
CA LYS A 223 23.86 -40.06 -15.39
C LYS A 223 23.10 -40.29 -16.70
N ASP A 224 23.04 -39.27 -17.54
CA ASP A 224 22.40 -39.25 -18.86
C ASP A 224 20.87 -39.57 -18.85
N LYS A 225 20.24 -39.52 -17.66
CA LYS A 225 18.83 -39.85 -17.48
C LYS A 225 18.01 -38.79 -16.71
N MET A 226 18.64 -38.16 -15.72
CA MET A 226 17.98 -37.12 -14.93
C MET A 226 17.78 -35.86 -15.78
N ILE A 227 16.63 -35.22 -15.60
CA ILE A 227 16.41 -33.84 -16.05
C ILE A 227 16.22 -33.00 -14.79
N ASN A 228 17.22 -32.18 -14.47
CA ASN A 228 17.18 -31.31 -13.30
C ASN A 228 16.37 -30.06 -13.62
N ALA A 229 15.24 -29.88 -12.97
CA ALA A 229 14.38 -28.72 -13.18
C ALA A 229 15.07 -27.40 -12.83
N ILE A 230 16.00 -27.40 -11.88
CA ILE A 230 16.77 -26.20 -11.50
C ILE A 230 17.66 -25.76 -12.65
N GLU A 231 18.36 -26.70 -13.30
CA GLU A 231 19.19 -26.40 -14.45
C GLU A 231 18.39 -25.85 -15.64
N VAL A 232 17.20 -26.42 -15.89
CA VAL A 232 16.30 -25.93 -16.94
C VAL A 232 15.82 -24.51 -16.64
N LEU A 233 15.50 -24.19 -15.38
CA LEU A 233 15.11 -22.83 -14.97
C LEU A 233 16.31 -21.87 -15.06
N HIS A 234 17.50 -22.32 -14.71
CA HIS A 234 18.72 -21.52 -14.88
C HIS A 234 18.99 -21.20 -16.35
N ASP A 235 18.89 -22.19 -17.24
CA ASP A 235 19.05 -21.99 -18.69
C ASP A 235 17.98 -20.99 -19.21
N LEU A 236 16.72 -21.11 -18.76
CA LEU A 236 15.66 -20.17 -19.11
C LEU A 236 16.00 -18.75 -18.65
N HIS A 237 16.43 -18.59 -17.38
CA HIS A 237 16.84 -17.30 -16.85
C HIS A 237 18.01 -16.68 -17.66
N ALA A 238 18.95 -17.51 -18.10
CA ALA A 238 20.07 -17.06 -18.92
C ALA A 238 19.68 -16.55 -20.32
N LEU A 239 18.50 -16.91 -20.82
CA LEU A 239 17.95 -16.39 -22.07
C LEU A 239 17.31 -15.00 -21.93
N LEU A 240 16.98 -14.57 -20.70
CA LEU A 240 16.42 -13.25 -20.46
C LEU A 240 17.52 -12.17 -20.58
N PRO A 241 17.18 -10.99 -21.16
CA PRO A 241 18.18 -9.94 -21.36
C PRO A 241 18.72 -9.41 -20.03
N ALA A 242 20.00 -9.66 -19.74
CA ALA A 242 20.61 -9.20 -18.49
C ALA A 242 20.56 -7.67 -18.28
N THR A 243 20.47 -6.91 -19.39
CA THR A 243 20.34 -5.44 -19.37
C THR A 243 18.96 -4.94 -18.96
N GLN A 244 17.97 -5.82 -18.85
CA GLN A 244 16.60 -5.50 -18.43
C GLN A 244 16.31 -5.95 -17.00
N ARG A 245 17.33 -6.10 -16.17
CA ARG A 245 17.18 -6.31 -14.73
C ARG A 245 17.12 -4.96 -14.01
N PRO A 246 16.40 -4.84 -12.88
CA PRO A 246 16.26 -3.58 -12.18
C PRO A 246 17.58 -2.89 -11.85
N GLU A 247 18.61 -3.68 -11.48
CA GLU A 247 19.95 -3.18 -11.18
C GLU A 247 20.73 -2.61 -12.39
N HIS A 248 20.17 -2.71 -13.60
CA HIS A 248 20.77 -2.26 -14.85
C HIS A 248 19.89 -1.28 -15.63
N THR A 249 18.74 -0.90 -15.07
CA THR A 249 17.75 -0.03 -15.73
C THR A 249 17.56 1.27 -14.97
N GLU A 250 17.17 2.32 -15.67
CA GLU A 250 16.85 3.62 -15.11
C GLU A 250 15.74 4.33 -15.90
N GLY A 251 15.15 5.36 -15.31
CA GLY A 251 14.13 6.19 -15.97
C GLY A 251 12.95 5.38 -16.50
N TYR A 252 12.67 5.48 -17.81
CA TYR A 252 11.55 4.80 -18.48
C TYR A 252 11.90 3.45 -19.10
N GLU A 253 13.03 2.88 -18.76
CA GLU A 253 13.46 1.58 -19.29
C GLU A 253 12.61 0.46 -18.67
N GLY A 254 12.14 -0.47 -19.52
CA GLY A 254 11.44 -1.65 -19.07
C GLY A 254 12.36 -2.66 -18.39
N PHE A 255 11.89 -3.30 -17.34
CA PHE A 255 12.66 -4.33 -16.62
C PHE A 255 11.81 -5.55 -16.27
N TYR A 256 12.47 -6.62 -15.86
CA TYR A 256 11.85 -7.81 -15.26
C TYR A 256 12.57 -8.19 -13.96
N HIS A 257 11.83 -8.70 -12.99
CA HIS A 257 12.38 -9.23 -11.73
C HIS A 257 11.65 -10.49 -11.26
#